data_1b4eb49c56a210e4921e69e525cae6b3
#
_entry.id   1b4eb49c56a210e4921e69e525cae6b3
#
_cell.length_a   1.000
_cell.length_b   1.000
_cell.length_c   1.000
_cell.angle_alpha   90.00
_cell.angle_beta   90.00
_cell.angle_gamma   90.00
#
_symmetry.space_group_name_H-M   'P 1'
#
loop_
_entity.id
_entity.type
_entity.pdbx_description
1 polymer ?
#
loop_
_entity_poly.entity_id
_entity_poly.type
_entity_poly.pdbx_seq_one_letter_code
_entity_poly.pdbx_strand_id
1 'polypeptide(L)'
;VFAENSLTLLVLSTNARMLTPQDIRQIEEHGLSPEQIERQMERFRTGFPYLNLARAAVAGDGIVRMDASEAERCRALYRSRRDERRIVKFVPASGAATRMFKSLFGYLETGQAGPEVREVIERINRFAFADELHRLTGGSSSPRRLIEGIVRDGLGYGRLPKALILFHKYPEGSRTALEEHLAEGAMYAVGAGRSVHIHLTVSPEHMPLFERLVERVKPEYEARFGVRYDIGYSQQKPSTDTIAVNPDNMPFREGGRLLFRPAGHGALIENLNEIDADLVFVKTVDNVVPDRLKADTVASKETLGGLLL
;
A
#
# COMPACT_ATOMS: atom_id res chain seq x y z
N VAL A 1 27.12 35.54 3.79
CA VAL A 1 27.35 34.71 2.60
C VAL A 1 28.58 33.81 2.74
N PHE A 2 29.70 34.31 3.35
CA PHE A 2 30.93 33.52 3.55
C PHE A 2 30.86 32.52 4.74
N ALA A 3 30.04 32.76 5.75
CA ALA A 3 29.93 31.89 6.92
C ALA A 3 29.08 30.62 6.66
N GLU A 4 28.04 30.71 5.84
CA GLU A 4 27.18 29.56 5.47
C GLU A 4 27.92 28.56 4.58
N ASN A 5 28.75 29.04 3.64
CA ASN A 5 29.58 28.17 2.78
C ASN A 5 30.65 27.40 3.56
N SER A 6 31.18 27.98 4.65
CA SER A 6 32.21 27.33 5.45
C SER A 6 31.67 26.21 6.34
N LEU A 7 30.43 26.36 6.88
CA LEU A 7 29.75 25.32 7.64
C LEU A 7 29.33 24.15 6.72
N THR A 8 28.82 24.46 5.53
CA THR A 8 28.42 23.43 4.53
C THR A 8 29.65 22.64 4.07
N LEU A 9 30.76 23.26 3.83
CA LEU A 9 32.03 22.58 3.49
C LEU A 9 32.58 21.74 4.66
N LEU A 10 32.42 22.18 5.91
CA LEU A 10 32.87 21.44 7.09
C LEU A 10 31.97 20.21 7.34
N VAL A 11 30.65 20.31 7.14
CA VAL A 11 29.69 19.20 7.26
C VAL A 11 29.93 18.16 6.16
N LEU A 12 30.17 18.60 4.92
CA LEU A 12 30.52 17.71 3.81
C LEU A 12 31.85 16.97 4.08
N SER A 13 32.85 17.61 4.68
CA SER A 13 34.15 16.98 4.99
C SER A 13 34.05 15.94 6.11
N THR A 14 33.12 16.09 7.05
CA THR A 14 32.93 15.14 8.17
C THR A 14 32.13 13.91 7.72
N ASN A 15 31.19 14.10 6.83
CA ASN A 15 30.36 13.00 6.27
C ASN A 15 31.13 12.16 5.23
N ALA A 16 32.02 12.77 4.44
CA ALA A 16 32.88 12.06 3.50
C ALA A 16 33.85 11.05 4.18
N ARG A 17 34.07 11.17 5.50
CA ARG A 17 34.84 10.19 6.29
C ARG A 17 34.04 8.98 6.77
N MET A 18 32.69 8.98 6.62
CA MET A 18 31.82 7.89 7.12
C MET A 18 31.49 6.86 6.04
N LEU A 19 31.57 7.21 4.75
CA LEU A 19 31.35 6.33 3.61
C LEU A 19 32.69 5.95 2.99
N THR A 20 32.90 4.66 2.81
CA THR A 20 34.08 4.13 2.12
C THR A 20 33.87 4.18 0.59
N PRO A 21 34.94 4.05 -0.24
CA PRO A 21 34.76 3.94 -1.68
C PRO A 21 33.92 2.74 -2.12
N GLN A 22 33.86 1.69 -1.31
CA GLN A 22 32.97 0.54 -1.53
C GLN A 22 31.51 0.91 -1.26
N ASP A 23 31.25 1.71 -0.21
CA ASP A 23 29.89 2.19 0.08
C ASP A 23 29.36 3.08 -1.04
N ILE A 24 30.19 3.98 -1.56
CA ILE A 24 29.83 4.86 -2.67
C ILE A 24 29.38 4.03 -3.88
N ARG A 25 30.18 3.04 -4.26
CA ARG A 25 29.78 2.12 -5.36
C ARG A 25 28.46 1.40 -5.07
N GLN A 26 28.28 0.92 -3.83
CA GLN A 26 27.01 0.24 -3.44
C GLN A 26 25.83 1.19 -3.52
N ILE A 27 25.98 2.45 -3.12
CA ILE A 27 24.95 3.50 -3.18
C ILE A 27 24.55 3.75 -4.65
N GLU A 28 25.54 3.91 -5.54
CA GLU A 28 25.34 4.16 -6.96
C GLU A 28 24.67 2.94 -7.65
N GLU A 29 25.14 1.73 -7.36
CA GLU A 29 24.53 0.47 -7.85
C GLU A 29 23.06 0.32 -7.39
N HIS A 30 22.72 0.88 -6.22
CA HIS A 30 21.36 0.89 -5.68
C HIS A 30 20.47 1.98 -6.32
N GLY A 31 21.03 2.82 -7.19
CA GLY A 31 20.31 3.91 -7.86
C GLY A 31 20.16 5.17 -7.01
N LEU A 32 20.96 5.31 -5.94
CA LEU A 32 21.04 6.48 -5.08
C LEU A 32 22.31 7.28 -5.36
N SER A 33 22.37 8.52 -4.90
CA SER A 33 23.60 9.28 -4.90
C SER A 33 24.20 9.42 -3.48
N PRO A 34 25.53 9.59 -3.35
CA PRO A 34 26.15 9.87 -2.05
C PRO A 34 25.51 11.06 -1.33
N GLU A 35 25.17 12.12 -2.05
CA GLU A 35 24.54 13.34 -1.50
C GLU A 35 23.11 13.05 -0.99
N GLN A 36 22.37 12.11 -1.61
CA GLN A 36 21.07 11.69 -1.08
C GLN A 36 21.23 10.96 0.27
N ILE A 37 22.23 10.09 0.37
CA ILE A 37 22.54 9.37 1.62
C ILE A 37 23.01 10.34 2.71
N GLU A 38 23.87 11.29 2.38
CA GLU A 38 24.29 12.32 3.33
C GLU A 38 23.11 13.13 3.87
N ARG A 39 22.18 13.54 3.00
CA ARG A 39 20.95 14.21 3.42
C ARG A 39 20.06 13.31 4.31
N GLN A 40 19.95 12.02 4.00
CA GLN A 40 19.20 11.09 4.85
C GLN A 40 19.85 10.97 6.24
N MET A 41 21.16 10.80 6.31
CA MET A 41 21.91 10.71 7.57
C MET A 41 21.81 12.01 8.39
N GLU A 42 21.86 13.16 7.73
CA GLU A 42 21.66 14.43 8.40
C GLU A 42 20.24 14.54 8.99
N ARG A 43 19.21 14.08 8.26
CA ARG A 43 17.83 14.03 8.79
C ARG A 43 17.67 13.11 9.99
N PHE A 44 18.42 12.00 10.07
CA PHE A 44 18.41 11.16 11.27
C PHE A 44 19.01 11.88 12.49
N ARG A 45 20.03 12.71 12.28
CA ARG A 45 20.68 13.47 13.36
C ARG A 45 19.86 14.68 13.81
N THR A 46 19.33 15.45 12.89
CA THR A 46 18.70 16.75 13.14
C THR A 46 17.17 16.69 13.21
N GLY A 47 16.57 15.59 12.73
CA GLY A 47 15.15 15.52 12.47
C GLY A 47 14.73 16.29 11.22
N PHE A 48 13.43 16.28 10.93
CA PHE A 48 12.85 17.09 9.88
C PHE A 48 12.44 18.46 10.43
N PRO A 49 12.59 19.53 9.64
CA PRO A 49 12.09 20.85 10.05
C PRO A 49 10.56 20.80 10.22
N TYR A 50 10.06 21.51 11.22
CA TYR A 50 8.62 21.67 11.37
C TYR A 50 8.05 22.45 10.18
N LEU A 51 6.83 22.05 9.75
CA LEU A 51 6.10 22.81 8.74
C LEU A 51 5.72 24.17 9.29
N ASN A 52 5.99 25.22 8.52
CA ASN A 52 5.52 26.56 8.86
C ASN A 52 4.07 26.70 8.41
N LEU A 53 3.15 26.41 9.32
CA LEU A 53 1.70 26.49 9.06
C LEU A 53 1.23 27.95 9.18
N ALA A 54 0.58 28.44 8.12
CA ALA A 54 0.02 29.80 8.14
C ALA A 54 -1.16 29.90 9.12
N ARG A 55 -2.08 28.92 9.09
CA ARG A 55 -3.26 28.83 9.97
C ARG A 55 -3.93 27.46 9.86
N ALA A 56 -4.87 27.16 10.76
CA ALA A 56 -5.74 26.01 10.64
C ALA A 56 -6.70 26.17 9.45
N ALA A 57 -6.93 25.08 8.69
CA ALA A 57 -7.97 25.05 7.67
C ALA A 57 -9.34 24.90 8.34
N VAL A 58 -10.31 25.68 7.91
CA VAL A 58 -11.71 25.64 8.38
C VAL A 58 -12.68 25.61 7.20
N ALA A 59 -13.94 25.25 7.43
CA ALA A 59 -14.96 25.26 6.39
C ALA A 59 -15.11 26.67 5.76
N GLY A 60 -14.96 26.78 4.44
CA GLY A 60 -14.96 28.03 3.71
C GLY A 60 -13.59 28.71 3.60
N ASP A 61 -12.58 28.24 4.35
CA ASP A 61 -11.19 28.69 4.23
C ASP A 61 -10.25 27.49 4.37
N GLY A 62 -9.84 26.91 3.24
CA GLY A 62 -9.00 25.73 3.14
C GLY A 62 -9.76 24.40 3.16
N ILE A 63 -11.01 24.36 3.64
CA ILE A 63 -11.90 23.19 3.55
C ILE A 63 -13.12 23.55 2.72
N VAL A 64 -13.30 22.86 1.59
CA VAL A 64 -14.49 22.95 0.76
C VAL A 64 -15.58 22.03 1.33
N ARG A 65 -16.74 22.61 1.65
CA ARG A 65 -17.93 21.86 2.08
C ARG A 65 -18.96 21.92 0.94
N MET A 66 -19.14 20.80 0.26
CA MET A 66 -20.15 20.68 -0.80
C MET A 66 -21.52 20.37 -0.22
N ASP A 67 -22.55 21.01 -0.77
CA ASP A 67 -23.91 20.56 -0.55
C ASP A 67 -24.28 19.38 -1.47
N ALA A 68 -25.47 18.80 -1.26
CA ALA A 68 -25.91 17.65 -2.03
C ALA A 68 -26.06 17.95 -3.54
N SER A 69 -26.46 19.18 -3.90
CA SER A 69 -26.63 19.63 -5.29
C SER A 69 -25.27 19.80 -5.98
N GLU A 70 -24.29 20.38 -5.30
CA GLU A 70 -22.92 20.54 -5.80
C GLU A 70 -22.26 19.18 -6.02
N ALA A 71 -22.40 18.27 -5.04
CA ALA A 71 -21.86 16.90 -5.16
C ALA A 71 -22.51 16.16 -6.34
N GLU A 72 -23.83 16.31 -6.57
CA GLU A 72 -24.49 15.68 -7.71
C GLU A 72 -24.05 16.28 -9.06
N ARG A 73 -23.84 17.61 -9.14
CA ARG A 73 -23.27 18.22 -10.35
C ARG A 73 -21.87 17.66 -10.66
N CYS A 74 -21.02 17.48 -9.66
CA CYS A 74 -19.71 16.86 -9.85
C CYS A 74 -19.86 15.40 -10.36
N ARG A 75 -20.73 14.61 -9.75
CA ARG A 75 -20.97 13.23 -10.19
C ARG A 75 -21.50 13.16 -11.63
N ALA A 76 -22.46 14.02 -11.97
CA ALA A 76 -23.00 14.10 -13.32
C ALA A 76 -21.91 14.47 -14.35
N LEU A 77 -21.06 15.45 -14.02
CA LEU A 77 -19.92 15.83 -14.87
C LEU A 77 -18.96 14.65 -15.05
N TYR A 78 -18.57 13.96 -13.97
CA TYR A 78 -17.70 12.80 -14.05
C TYR A 78 -18.30 11.72 -14.96
N ARG A 79 -19.56 11.33 -14.74
CA ARG A 79 -20.25 10.30 -15.53
C ARG A 79 -20.35 10.66 -17.02
N SER A 80 -20.52 11.94 -17.36
CA SER A 80 -20.61 12.39 -18.74
C SER A 80 -19.25 12.44 -19.48
N ARG A 81 -18.14 12.47 -18.75
CA ARG A 81 -16.79 12.64 -19.31
C ARG A 81 -15.86 11.44 -19.18
N ARG A 82 -16.17 10.51 -18.28
CA ARG A 82 -15.27 9.38 -17.96
C ARG A 82 -15.00 8.47 -19.15
N ASP A 83 -15.96 8.29 -20.05
CA ASP A 83 -15.84 7.39 -21.19
C ASP A 83 -14.89 7.94 -22.30
N GLU A 84 -14.49 9.20 -22.20
CA GLU A 84 -13.50 9.86 -23.06
C GLU A 84 -12.10 9.88 -22.42
N ARG A 85 -11.94 9.33 -21.21
CA ARG A 85 -10.73 9.48 -20.38
C ARG A 85 -10.03 8.16 -20.13
N ARG A 86 -8.71 8.23 -20.06
CA ARG A 86 -7.90 7.15 -19.48
C ARG A 86 -7.88 7.32 -17.97
N ILE A 87 -8.64 6.46 -17.29
CA ILE A 87 -8.76 6.47 -15.83
C ILE A 87 -7.97 5.28 -15.27
N VAL A 88 -7.11 5.55 -14.31
CA VAL A 88 -6.32 4.50 -13.64
C VAL A 88 -6.65 4.48 -12.14
N LYS A 89 -6.85 3.30 -11.59
CA LYS A 89 -6.91 3.06 -10.15
C LYS A 89 -5.53 2.58 -9.68
N PHE A 90 -4.81 3.44 -8.98
CA PHE A 90 -3.49 3.14 -8.42
C PHE A 90 -3.64 2.57 -7.00
N VAL A 91 -3.11 1.36 -6.77
CA VAL A 91 -3.25 0.64 -5.51
C VAL A 91 -1.88 0.24 -4.98
N PRO A 92 -1.34 0.93 -3.97
CA PRO A 92 -0.20 0.44 -3.21
C PRO A 92 -0.51 -0.91 -2.58
N ALA A 93 0.10 -2.00 -3.08
CA ALA A 93 -0.24 -3.37 -2.68
C ALA A 93 0.95 -4.20 -2.16
N SER A 94 2.17 -3.64 -2.13
CA SER A 94 3.38 -4.31 -1.63
C SER A 94 3.42 -4.53 -0.11
N GLY A 95 2.52 -3.88 0.64
CA GLY A 95 2.53 -3.92 2.11
C GLY A 95 2.32 -5.32 2.67
N ALA A 96 3.33 -5.84 3.40
CA ALA A 96 3.25 -7.11 4.09
C ALA A 96 2.24 -7.08 5.24
N ALA A 97 1.54 -8.20 5.45
CA ALA A 97 0.57 -8.34 6.54
C ALA A 97 1.22 -8.69 7.89
N THR A 98 2.54 -8.83 7.97
CA THR A 98 3.28 -9.28 9.16
C THR A 98 2.91 -8.52 10.43
N ARG A 99 2.74 -7.19 10.34
CA ARG A 99 2.34 -6.38 11.50
C ARG A 99 0.92 -6.66 11.97
N MET A 100 0.02 -7.03 11.07
CA MET A 100 -1.37 -7.39 11.38
C MET A 100 -1.46 -8.64 12.25
N PHE A 101 -0.52 -9.58 12.09
CA PHE A 101 -0.50 -10.86 12.78
C PHE A 101 0.52 -10.96 13.91
N LYS A 102 1.11 -9.83 14.34
CA LYS A 102 2.17 -9.80 15.36
C LYS A 102 1.76 -10.52 16.66
N SER A 103 0.55 -10.26 17.16
CA SER A 103 0.03 -10.90 18.37
C SER A 103 -0.15 -12.42 18.23
N LEU A 104 -0.54 -12.88 17.03
CA LEU A 104 -0.70 -14.30 16.73
C LEU A 104 0.66 -15.02 16.73
N PHE A 105 1.68 -14.41 16.15
CA PHE A 105 3.05 -14.94 16.23
C PHE A 105 3.55 -15.00 17.67
N GLY A 106 3.36 -13.94 18.47
CA GLY A 106 3.72 -13.92 19.89
C GLY A 106 3.04 -15.03 20.68
N TYR A 107 1.77 -15.32 20.39
CA TYR A 107 1.08 -16.46 21.00
C TYR A 107 1.73 -17.81 20.64
N LEU A 108 2.12 -18.01 19.39
CA LEU A 108 2.78 -19.25 18.98
C LEU A 108 4.14 -19.47 19.68
N GLU A 109 4.84 -18.38 19.98
CA GLU A 109 6.14 -18.41 20.66
C GLU A 109 6.01 -18.63 22.17
N THR A 110 5.08 -17.91 22.82
CA THR A 110 4.98 -17.87 24.28
C THR A 110 3.90 -18.78 24.86
N GLY A 111 2.91 -19.18 24.06
CA GLY A 111 1.70 -19.89 24.52
C GLY A 111 0.70 -18.98 25.26
N GLN A 112 1.00 -17.69 25.44
CA GLN A 112 0.14 -16.77 26.19
C GLN A 112 -0.83 -16.03 25.25
N ALA A 113 -2.13 -16.28 25.40
CA ALA A 113 -3.15 -15.61 24.63
C ALA A 113 -3.48 -14.23 25.23
N GLY A 114 -3.03 -13.16 24.60
CA GLY A 114 -3.46 -11.79 24.87
C GLY A 114 -4.93 -11.54 24.46
N PRO A 115 -5.51 -10.36 24.77
CA PRO A 115 -6.90 -10.03 24.44
C PRO A 115 -7.22 -10.21 22.95
N GLU A 116 -6.36 -9.73 22.05
CA GLU A 116 -6.52 -9.83 20.59
C GLU A 116 -6.58 -11.29 20.11
N VAL A 117 -5.69 -12.13 20.63
CA VAL A 117 -5.66 -13.56 20.29
C VAL A 117 -6.93 -14.28 20.74
N ARG A 118 -7.41 -13.97 21.97
CA ARG A 118 -8.69 -14.52 22.47
C ARG A 118 -9.86 -14.11 21.59
N GLU A 119 -9.93 -12.82 21.22
CA GLU A 119 -10.99 -12.33 20.33
C GLU A 119 -10.96 -13.02 18.96
N VAL A 120 -9.77 -13.22 18.36
CA VAL A 120 -9.64 -13.97 17.11
C VAL A 120 -10.17 -15.39 17.24
N ILE A 121 -9.79 -16.11 18.31
CA ILE A 121 -10.23 -17.49 18.54
C ILE A 121 -11.75 -17.56 18.75
N GLU A 122 -12.31 -16.70 19.59
CA GLU A 122 -13.74 -16.66 19.90
C GLU A 122 -14.60 -16.34 18.68
N ARG A 123 -14.07 -15.48 17.78
CA ARG A 123 -14.80 -15.02 16.59
C ARG A 123 -14.34 -15.67 15.30
N ILE A 124 -13.60 -16.79 15.37
CA ILE A 124 -12.96 -17.41 14.21
C ILE A 124 -13.93 -17.64 13.04
N ASN A 125 -15.15 -18.07 13.34
CA ASN A 125 -16.18 -18.35 12.34
C ASN A 125 -16.75 -17.09 11.65
N ARG A 126 -16.44 -15.91 12.13
CA ARG A 126 -16.90 -14.64 11.55
C ARG A 126 -15.92 -14.07 10.51
N PHE A 127 -14.70 -14.59 10.45
CA PHE A 127 -13.72 -14.14 9.47
C PHE A 127 -14.01 -14.70 8.08
N ALA A 128 -13.67 -13.94 7.05
CA ALA A 128 -13.86 -14.32 5.66
C ALA A 128 -13.11 -15.62 5.29
N PHE A 129 -12.02 -15.90 5.96
CA PHE A 129 -11.19 -17.07 5.74
C PHE A 129 -11.58 -18.29 6.60
N ALA A 130 -12.63 -18.22 7.40
CA ALA A 130 -12.96 -19.28 8.37
C ALA A 130 -13.20 -20.64 7.70
N ASP A 131 -13.97 -20.69 6.64
CA ASP A 131 -14.31 -21.94 5.95
C ASP A 131 -13.05 -22.61 5.39
N GLU A 132 -12.18 -21.83 4.76
CA GLU A 132 -10.91 -22.31 4.22
C GLU A 132 -9.94 -22.75 5.34
N LEU A 133 -9.87 -22.00 6.44
CA LEU A 133 -9.08 -22.36 7.59
C LEU A 133 -9.53 -23.70 8.18
N HIS A 134 -10.82 -23.91 8.38
CA HIS A 134 -11.36 -25.17 8.89
C HIS A 134 -11.05 -26.34 7.95
N ARG A 135 -11.16 -26.14 6.65
CA ARG A 135 -10.80 -27.14 5.64
C ARG A 135 -9.31 -27.52 5.76
N LEU A 136 -8.41 -26.54 5.86
CA LEU A 136 -6.96 -26.73 5.95
C LEU A 136 -6.50 -27.31 7.29
N THR A 137 -7.21 -27.02 8.37
CA THR A 137 -6.89 -27.53 9.72
C THR A 137 -7.61 -28.83 10.08
N GLY A 138 -8.39 -29.41 9.16
CA GLY A 138 -9.18 -30.63 9.39
C GLY A 138 -10.28 -30.43 10.41
N GLY A 139 -10.87 -29.23 10.49
CA GLY A 139 -11.92 -28.90 11.45
C GLY A 139 -11.44 -28.80 12.91
N SER A 140 -10.15 -28.61 13.13
CA SER A 140 -9.58 -28.51 14.48
C SER A 140 -10.19 -27.36 15.28
N SER A 141 -10.50 -27.62 16.56
CA SER A 141 -10.91 -26.62 17.55
C SER A 141 -9.74 -26.15 18.44
N SER A 142 -8.54 -26.70 18.27
CA SER A 142 -7.37 -26.30 19.03
C SER A 142 -6.95 -24.86 18.70
N PRO A 143 -6.91 -23.93 19.68
CA PRO A 143 -6.50 -22.55 19.45
C PRO A 143 -5.14 -22.46 18.76
N ARG A 144 -4.16 -23.22 19.22
CA ARG A 144 -2.81 -23.23 18.64
C ARG A 144 -2.83 -23.66 17.17
N ARG A 145 -3.55 -24.74 16.85
CA ARG A 145 -3.65 -25.25 15.48
C ARG A 145 -4.36 -24.27 14.55
N LEU A 146 -5.40 -23.58 15.03
CA LEU A 146 -6.08 -22.55 14.27
C LEU A 146 -5.14 -21.38 13.97
N ILE A 147 -4.42 -20.88 14.98
CA ILE A 147 -3.48 -19.77 14.81
C ILE A 147 -2.31 -20.16 13.89
N GLU A 148 -1.74 -21.35 14.03
CA GLU A 148 -0.74 -21.88 13.09
C GLU A 148 -1.29 -21.93 11.65
N GLY A 149 -2.52 -22.39 11.49
CA GLY A 149 -3.20 -22.45 10.21
C GLY A 149 -3.41 -21.08 9.57
N ILE A 150 -3.64 -20.03 10.35
CA ILE A 150 -3.75 -18.66 9.84
C ILE A 150 -2.38 -18.14 9.35
N VAL A 151 -1.35 -18.23 10.18
CA VAL A 151 -0.11 -17.45 9.93
C VAL A 151 1.03 -18.26 9.31
N ARG A 152 1.02 -19.61 9.37
CA ARG A 152 2.11 -20.51 8.92
C ARG A 152 1.63 -21.54 7.90
N ASP A 153 1.15 -22.70 8.37
CA ASP A 153 1.06 -23.96 7.61
C ASP A 153 -0.32 -24.23 6.98
N GLY A 154 -1.13 -23.21 6.82
CA GLY A 154 -2.45 -23.30 6.20
C GLY A 154 -2.63 -22.17 5.21
N LEU A 155 -3.28 -21.09 5.68
CA LEU A 155 -3.48 -19.87 4.88
C LEU A 155 -2.16 -19.12 4.62
N GLY A 156 -1.18 -19.25 5.52
CA GLY A 156 0.15 -18.65 5.36
C GLY A 156 0.16 -17.12 5.39
N TYR A 157 -0.86 -16.50 5.96
CA TYR A 157 -1.08 -15.05 5.93
C TYR A 157 0.05 -14.22 6.53
N GLY A 158 0.85 -14.81 7.43
CA GLY A 158 2.03 -14.15 7.99
C GLY A 158 3.12 -13.78 6.98
N ARG A 159 3.09 -14.38 5.78
CA ARG A 159 4.06 -14.14 4.69
C ARG A 159 3.43 -13.48 3.47
N LEU A 160 2.10 -13.31 3.46
CA LEU A 160 1.41 -12.76 2.30
C LEU A 160 1.26 -11.24 2.40
N PRO A 161 1.22 -10.54 1.27
CA PRO A 161 0.78 -9.16 1.23
C PRO A 161 -0.73 -9.09 1.49
N LYS A 162 -1.19 -7.98 2.08
CA LYS A 162 -2.60 -7.76 2.43
C LYS A 162 -3.57 -7.96 1.25
N ALA A 163 -3.11 -7.67 0.04
CA ALA A 163 -3.90 -7.84 -1.19
C ALA A 163 -4.47 -9.25 -1.38
N LEU A 164 -3.74 -10.27 -0.92
CA LEU A 164 -4.04 -11.68 -1.14
C LEU A 164 -4.79 -12.33 0.04
N ILE A 165 -5.10 -11.58 1.08
CA ILE A 165 -5.85 -12.04 2.24
C ILE A 165 -7.35 -11.92 1.96
N LEU A 166 -8.13 -12.93 2.37
CA LEU A 166 -9.59 -12.90 2.31
C LEU A 166 -10.15 -11.88 3.30
N PHE A 167 -10.81 -10.84 2.78
CA PHE A 167 -11.30 -9.71 3.57
C PHE A 167 -12.79 -9.78 3.85
N HIS A 168 -13.60 -10.16 2.85
CA HIS A 168 -15.05 -10.15 3.01
C HIS A 168 -15.67 -11.47 2.55
N LYS A 169 -16.68 -11.93 3.30
CA LYS A 169 -17.48 -13.14 3.00
C LYS A 169 -18.77 -12.75 2.30
N TYR A 170 -19.10 -13.48 1.25
CA TYR A 170 -20.32 -13.36 0.47
C TYR A 170 -21.00 -14.72 0.36
N PRO A 171 -22.28 -14.81 -0.08
CA PRO A 171 -22.96 -16.09 -0.29
C PRO A 171 -22.24 -16.99 -1.30
N GLU A 172 -21.64 -16.41 -2.33
CA GLU A 172 -20.93 -17.10 -3.41
C GLU A 172 -19.47 -17.46 -3.05
N GLY A 173 -18.95 -16.96 -1.94
CA GLY A 173 -17.57 -17.20 -1.50
C GLY A 173 -16.94 -15.98 -0.85
N SER A 174 -15.68 -16.08 -0.48
CA SER A 174 -14.93 -14.96 0.13
C SER A 174 -14.03 -14.30 -0.89
N ARG A 175 -13.85 -12.98 -0.78
CA ARG A 175 -13.00 -12.18 -1.66
C ARG A 175 -11.76 -11.69 -0.94
N THR A 176 -10.66 -11.70 -1.65
CA THR A 176 -9.42 -11.02 -1.24
C THR A 176 -9.57 -9.51 -1.35
N ALA A 177 -8.67 -8.77 -0.70
CA ALA A 177 -8.63 -7.31 -0.86
C ALA A 177 -8.41 -6.91 -2.33
N LEU A 178 -7.62 -7.66 -3.11
CA LEU A 178 -7.44 -7.42 -4.55
C LEU A 178 -8.74 -7.58 -5.33
N GLU A 179 -9.52 -8.62 -5.06
CA GLU A 179 -10.83 -8.82 -5.70
C GLU A 179 -11.81 -7.70 -5.37
N GLU A 180 -11.76 -7.16 -4.14
CA GLU A 180 -12.54 -5.98 -3.79
C GLU A 180 -12.11 -4.74 -4.60
N HIS A 181 -10.79 -4.61 -4.89
CA HIS A 181 -10.31 -3.54 -5.77
C HIS A 181 -10.75 -3.72 -7.22
N LEU A 182 -10.86 -4.95 -7.72
CA LEU A 182 -11.45 -5.22 -9.05
C LEU A 182 -12.91 -4.77 -9.08
N ALA A 183 -13.72 -5.24 -8.12
CA ALA A 183 -15.13 -4.85 -8.02
C ALA A 183 -15.32 -3.33 -7.95
N GLU A 184 -14.58 -2.66 -7.08
CA GLU A 184 -14.63 -1.19 -6.98
C GLU A 184 -14.18 -0.47 -8.25
N GLY A 185 -13.14 -0.97 -8.93
CA GLY A 185 -12.66 -0.43 -10.20
C GLY A 185 -13.77 -0.38 -11.24
N ALA A 186 -14.53 -1.46 -11.37
CA ALA A 186 -15.67 -1.54 -12.27
C ALA A 186 -16.84 -0.59 -11.90
N MET A 187 -16.90 -0.14 -10.65
CA MET A 187 -17.99 0.75 -10.21
C MET A 187 -17.70 2.23 -10.50
N TYR A 188 -16.45 2.68 -10.33
CA TYR A 188 -16.14 4.11 -10.47
C TYR A 188 -14.93 4.45 -11.37
N ALA A 189 -14.10 3.49 -11.76
CA ALA A 189 -12.90 3.75 -12.54
C ALA A 189 -12.99 3.17 -13.97
N VAL A 190 -14.20 3.04 -14.51
CA VAL A 190 -14.42 2.66 -15.90
C VAL A 190 -14.18 3.88 -16.77
N GLY A 191 -13.25 3.77 -17.71
CA GLY A 191 -12.90 4.80 -18.67
C GLY A 191 -13.24 4.40 -20.12
N ALA A 192 -12.49 5.00 -21.05
CA ALA A 192 -12.66 4.78 -22.48
C ALA A 192 -12.70 3.30 -22.86
N GLY A 193 -13.58 2.96 -23.78
CA GLY A 193 -13.74 1.58 -24.26
C GLY A 193 -14.25 0.59 -23.22
N ARG A 194 -14.91 1.05 -22.16
CA ARG A 194 -15.34 0.24 -20.98
C ARG A 194 -14.17 -0.50 -20.33
N SER A 195 -13.00 0.11 -20.34
CA SER A 195 -11.79 -0.43 -19.74
C SER A 195 -11.62 0.05 -18.30
N VAL A 196 -11.14 -0.85 -17.43
CA VAL A 196 -10.77 -0.57 -16.05
C VAL A 196 -9.28 -0.82 -15.92
N HIS A 197 -8.50 0.25 -15.82
CA HIS A 197 -7.06 0.14 -15.60
C HIS A 197 -6.77 0.17 -14.09
N ILE A 198 -6.13 -0.88 -13.60
CA ILE A 198 -5.68 -0.95 -12.19
C ILE A 198 -4.16 -1.14 -12.19
N HIS A 199 -3.46 -0.23 -11.54
CA HIS A 199 -2.02 -0.33 -11.36
C HIS A 199 -1.70 -0.69 -9.92
N LEU A 200 -0.98 -1.79 -9.74
CA LEU A 200 -0.60 -2.35 -8.45
C LEU A 200 0.90 -2.17 -8.21
N THR A 201 1.29 -1.62 -7.07
CA THR A 201 2.69 -1.72 -6.67
C THR A 201 2.88 -3.00 -5.85
N VAL A 202 3.78 -3.86 -6.29
CA VAL A 202 3.97 -5.21 -5.75
C VAL A 202 5.46 -5.43 -5.47
N SER A 203 5.80 -6.12 -4.39
CA SER A 203 7.18 -6.55 -4.16
C SER A 203 7.55 -7.72 -5.07
N PRO A 204 8.83 -7.81 -5.51
CA PRO A 204 9.27 -8.82 -6.49
C PRO A 204 8.91 -10.25 -6.11
N GLU A 205 9.10 -10.60 -4.85
CA GLU A 205 8.86 -11.94 -4.30
C GLU A 205 7.39 -12.37 -4.34
N HIS A 206 6.46 -11.41 -4.39
CA HIS A 206 5.02 -11.68 -4.41
C HIS A 206 4.39 -11.58 -5.80
N MET A 207 5.10 -11.04 -6.80
CA MET A 207 4.58 -10.84 -8.15
C MET A 207 3.88 -12.09 -8.72
N PRO A 208 4.48 -13.31 -8.67
CA PRO A 208 3.84 -14.50 -9.23
C PRO A 208 2.52 -14.87 -8.51
N LEU A 209 2.34 -14.47 -7.25
CA LEU A 209 1.09 -14.71 -6.52
C LEU A 209 -0.03 -13.79 -7.01
N PHE A 210 0.30 -12.52 -7.27
CA PHE A 210 -0.65 -11.56 -7.84
C PHE A 210 -1.10 -11.96 -9.24
N GLU A 211 -0.15 -12.30 -10.11
CA GLU A 211 -0.43 -12.74 -11.48
C GLU A 211 -1.37 -13.94 -11.50
N ARG A 212 -1.08 -14.98 -10.73
CA ARG A 212 -1.95 -16.15 -10.62
C ARG A 212 -3.35 -15.84 -10.10
N LEU A 213 -3.46 -14.96 -9.10
CA LEU A 213 -4.77 -14.56 -8.61
C LEU A 213 -5.56 -13.80 -9.68
N VAL A 214 -4.93 -12.80 -10.30
CA VAL A 214 -5.55 -12.00 -11.36
C VAL A 214 -5.98 -12.88 -12.54
N GLU A 215 -5.11 -13.73 -13.04
CA GLU A 215 -5.41 -14.66 -14.14
C GLU A 215 -6.64 -15.52 -13.84
N ARG A 216 -6.74 -16.01 -12.62
CA ARG A 216 -7.86 -16.85 -12.17
C ARG A 216 -9.19 -16.09 -12.08
N VAL A 217 -9.19 -14.87 -11.51
CA VAL A 217 -10.45 -14.18 -11.16
C VAL A 217 -10.89 -13.15 -12.20
N LYS A 218 -9.97 -12.60 -13.00
CA LYS A 218 -10.26 -11.55 -13.99
C LYS A 218 -11.41 -11.91 -14.95
N PRO A 219 -11.48 -13.12 -15.56
CA PRO A 219 -12.55 -13.44 -16.49
C PRO A 219 -13.95 -13.39 -15.85
N GLU A 220 -14.07 -13.81 -14.60
CA GLU A 220 -15.33 -13.75 -13.85
C GLU A 220 -15.76 -12.30 -13.61
N TYR A 221 -14.82 -11.45 -13.18
CA TYR A 221 -15.10 -10.03 -12.92
C TYR A 221 -15.40 -9.26 -14.23
N GLU A 222 -14.73 -9.58 -15.32
CA GLU A 222 -15.04 -9.02 -16.65
C GLU A 222 -16.46 -9.36 -17.09
N ALA A 223 -16.85 -10.63 -16.95
CA ALA A 223 -18.21 -11.10 -17.28
C ALA A 223 -19.26 -10.46 -16.34
N ARG A 224 -18.99 -10.42 -15.04
CA ARG A 224 -19.91 -9.87 -14.02
C ARG A 224 -20.22 -8.39 -14.24
N PHE A 225 -19.21 -7.58 -14.58
CA PHE A 225 -19.36 -6.11 -14.69
C PHE A 225 -19.45 -5.61 -16.13
N GLY A 226 -19.27 -6.47 -17.12
CA GLY A 226 -19.29 -6.09 -18.55
C GLY A 226 -18.21 -5.08 -18.91
N VAL A 227 -17.00 -5.25 -18.36
CA VAL A 227 -15.83 -4.39 -18.55
C VAL A 227 -14.63 -5.22 -18.99
N ARG A 228 -13.56 -4.57 -19.42
CA ARG A 228 -12.24 -5.18 -19.62
C ARG A 228 -11.28 -4.65 -18.56
N TYR A 229 -10.58 -5.56 -17.87
CA TYR A 229 -9.51 -5.18 -16.96
C TYR A 229 -8.15 -5.18 -17.65
N ASP A 230 -7.43 -4.08 -17.47
CA ASP A 230 -6.01 -3.94 -17.77
C ASP A 230 -5.27 -3.75 -16.46
N ILE A 231 -4.48 -4.75 -16.06
CA ILE A 231 -3.79 -4.79 -14.78
C ILE A 231 -2.29 -4.56 -15.00
N GLY A 232 -1.82 -3.39 -14.58
CA GLY A 232 -0.42 -3.03 -14.59
C GLY A 232 0.25 -3.28 -13.24
N TYR A 233 1.55 -3.52 -13.28
CA TYR A 233 2.36 -3.73 -12.08
C TYR A 233 3.60 -2.85 -12.11
N SER A 234 4.02 -2.40 -10.94
CA SER A 234 5.35 -1.81 -10.74
C SER A 234 5.91 -2.22 -9.38
N GLN A 235 7.20 -2.02 -9.23
CA GLN A 235 7.91 -2.23 -7.96
C GLN A 235 8.37 -0.89 -7.43
N GLN A 236 8.40 -0.73 -6.10
CA GLN A 236 9.04 0.43 -5.50
C GLN A 236 10.49 0.50 -5.97
N LYS A 237 10.92 1.67 -6.41
CA LYS A 237 12.27 1.85 -6.96
C LYS A 237 13.31 1.82 -5.84
N PRO A 238 14.41 1.09 -6.00
CA PRO A 238 15.52 1.09 -5.03
C PRO A 238 16.07 2.49 -4.75
N SER A 239 16.04 3.39 -5.74
CA SER A 239 16.42 4.81 -5.60
C SER A 239 15.59 5.58 -4.57
N THR A 240 14.46 5.03 -4.11
CA THR A 240 13.61 5.61 -3.06
C THR A 240 13.84 5.00 -1.68
N ASP A 241 14.76 4.05 -1.56
CA ASP A 241 15.04 3.39 -0.29
C ASP A 241 15.75 4.31 0.68
N THR A 242 15.65 3.97 1.96
CA THR A 242 16.28 4.70 3.04
C THR A 242 17.44 3.88 3.61
N ILE A 243 18.60 4.53 3.81
CA ILE A 243 19.72 3.89 4.51
C ILE A 243 19.33 3.57 5.95
N ALA A 244 19.71 2.38 6.43
CA ALA A 244 19.58 2.04 7.84
C ALA A 244 20.75 2.63 8.65
N VAL A 245 20.44 3.11 9.87
CA VAL A 245 21.47 3.63 10.79
C VAL A 245 21.39 2.95 12.15
N ASN A 246 22.51 2.94 12.85
CA ASN A 246 22.60 2.54 14.25
C ASN A 246 22.01 3.63 15.18
N PRO A 247 21.83 3.36 16.48
CA PRO A 247 21.34 4.35 17.45
C PRO A 247 22.22 5.62 17.58
N ASP A 248 23.48 5.54 17.16
CA ASP A 248 24.44 6.66 17.10
C ASP A 248 24.37 7.43 15.77
N ASN A 249 23.42 7.11 14.91
CA ASN A 249 23.25 7.63 13.55
C ASN A 249 24.40 7.31 12.57
N MET A 250 25.26 6.34 12.90
CA MET A 250 26.22 5.80 11.93
C MET A 250 25.54 4.80 11.00
N PRO A 251 26.01 4.68 9.74
CA PRO A 251 25.44 3.72 8.79
C PRO A 251 25.46 2.29 9.34
N PHE A 252 24.30 1.64 9.35
CA PHE A 252 24.20 0.23 9.73
C PHE A 252 24.71 -0.66 8.59
N ARG A 253 25.49 -1.69 8.95
CA ARG A 253 26.05 -2.64 8.00
C ARG A 253 25.69 -4.07 8.38
N GLU A 254 25.33 -4.84 7.38
CA GLU A 254 25.14 -6.27 7.48
C GLU A 254 26.15 -6.98 6.57
N GLY A 255 26.97 -7.86 7.13
CA GLY A 255 28.06 -8.50 6.39
C GLY A 255 29.06 -7.52 5.74
N GLY A 256 29.28 -6.34 6.35
CA GLY A 256 30.18 -5.30 5.83
C GLY A 256 29.56 -4.40 4.75
N ARG A 257 28.33 -4.65 4.31
CA ARG A 257 27.58 -3.85 3.32
C ARG A 257 26.57 -2.94 3.98
N LEU A 258 26.31 -1.78 3.39
CA LEU A 258 25.22 -0.89 3.82
C LEU A 258 23.88 -1.61 3.69
N LEU A 259 22.99 -1.39 4.65
CA LEU A 259 21.63 -1.88 4.60
C LEU A 259 20.69 -0.76 4.15
N PHE A 260 19.95 -1.00 3.06
CA PHE A 260 18.86 -0.15 2.60
C PHE A 260 17.51 -0.79 2.95
N ARG A 261 16.52 0.04 3.20
CA ARG A 261 15.17 -0.41 3.50
C ARG A 261 14.16 0.34 2.66
N PRO A 262 13.13 -0.37 2.13
CA PRO A 262 12.04 0.28 1.44
C PRO A 262 11.43 1.39 2.30
N ALA A 263 11.30 2.56 1.71
CA ALA A 263 10.64 3.69 2.34
C ALA A 263 9.11 3.50 2.37
N GLY A 264 8.40 4.38 3.09
CA GLY A 264 6.95 4.33 3.17
C GLY A 264 6.24 4.73 1.87
N HIS A 265 4.91 4.86 1.93
CA HIS A 265 4.07 5.15 0.75
C HIS A 265 4.49 6.41 -0.05
N GLY A 266 5.16 7.38 0.58
CA GLY A 266 5.69 8.55 -0.11
C GLY A 266 6.70 8.22 -1.22
N ALA A 267 7.42 7.12 -1.09
CA ALA A 267 8.35 6.64 -2.11
C ALA A 267 7.65 6.26 -3.43
N LEU A 268 6.37 5.89 -3.36
CA LEU A 268 5.59 5.49 -4.53
C LEU A 268 5.16 6.68 -5.42
N ILE A 269 5.53 7.91 -5.05
CA ILE A 269 5.29 9.08 -5.91
C ILE A 269 6.00 8.92 -7.27
N GLU A 270 7.17 8.28 -7.31
CA GLU A 270 7.88 8.01 -8.55
C GLU A 270 7.11 7.03 -9.44
N ASN A 271 6.55 5.96 -8.85
CA ASN A 271 5.68 5.03 -9.55
C ASN A 271 4.40 5.72 -10.06
N LEU A 272 3.82 6.60 -9.25
CA LEU A 272 2.63 7.35 -9.61
C LEU A 272 2.90 8.32 -10.77
N ASN A 273 4.05 8.99 -10.78
CA ASN A 273 4.44 9.93 -11.85
C ASN A 273 4.67 9.24 -13.20
N GLU A 274 4.91 7.95 -13.24
CA GLU A 274 5.03 7.17 -14.48
C GLU A 274 3.69 6.72 -15.06
N ILE A 275 2.60 6.95 -14.35
CA ILE A 275 1.27 6.58 -14.83
C ILE A 275 0.79 7.58 -15.87
N ASP A 276 0.70 7.13 -17.11
CA ASP A 276 0.05 7.88 -18.18
C ASP A 276 -1.47 7.76 -18.05
N ALA A 277 -2.13 8.78 -17.51
CA ALA A 277 -3.58 8.82 -17.32
C ALA A 277 -4.10 10.24 -17.21
N ASP A 278 -5.36 10.46 -17.63
CA ASP A 278 -6.06 11.74 -17.43
C ASP A 278 -6.49 11.91 -15.97
N LEU A 279 -6.83 10.78 -15.29
CA LEU A 279 -7.28 10.77 -13.90
C LEU A 279 -6.77 9.53 -13.17
N VAL A 280 -6.19 9.71 -11.99
CA VAL A 280 -5.72 8.61 -11.15
C VAL A 280 -6.45 8.61 -9.81
N PHE A 281 -7.13 7.50 -9.51
CA PHE A 281 -7.70 7.24 -8.19
C PHE A 281 -6.70 6.45 -7.33
N VAL A 282 -6.10 7.09 -6.34
CA VAL A 282 -5.22 6.42 -5.38
C VAL A 282 -6.04 5.85 -4.23
N LYS A 283 -5.84 4.57 -3.92
CA LYS A 283 -6.50 3.90 -2.78
C LYS A 283 -5.60 2.80 -2.21
N THR A 284 -5.36 2.82 -0.89
CA THR A 284 -4.57 1.76 -0.23
C THR A 284 -5.27 0.40 -0.28
N VAL A 285 -4.49 -0.67 -0.36
CA VAL A 285 -4.99 -2.03 -0.60
C VAL A 285 -5.98 -2.55 0.44
N ASP A 286 -5.85 -2.12 1.69
CA ASP A 286 -6.70 -2.54 2.80
C ASP A 286 -7.89 -1.60 3.07
N ASN A 287 -8.01 -0.50 2.32
CA ASN A 287 -9.15 0.40 2.42
C ASN A 287 -10.29 -0.05 1.50
N VAL A 288 -10.85 -1.20 1.77
CA VAL A 288 -11.97 -1.79 1.01
C VAL A 288 -13.13 -2.09 1.93
N VAL A 289 -14.34 -2.04 1.38
CA VAL A 289 -15.59 -2.33 2.09
C VAL A 289 -16.40 -3.40 1.35
N PRO A 290 -17.25 -4.17 2.05
CA PRO A 290 -18.14 -5.11 1.39
C PRO A 290 -19.15 -4.43 0.47
N ASP A 291 -19.68 -5.17 -0.52
CA ASP A 291 -20.55 -4.63 -1.59
C ASP A 291 -21.71 -3.77 -1.07
N ARG A 292 -22.33 -4.14 0.06
CA ARG A 292 -23.42 -3.39 0.69
C ARG A 292 -23.05 -1.96 1.15
N LEU A 293 -21.77 -1.66 1.28
CA LEU A 293 -21.23 -0.35 1.71
C LEU A 293 -20.50 0.41 0.60
N LYS A 294 -20.40 -0.17 -0.61
CA LYS A 294 -19.64 0.46 -1.71
C LYS A 294 -20.32 1.68 -2.30
N ALA A 295 -21.63 1.83 -2.15
CA ALA A 295 -22.37 2.96 -2.71
C ALA A 295 -21.79 4.33 -2.30
N ASP A 296 -21.45 4.51 -1.01
CA ASP A 296 -20.87 5.75 -0.50
C ASP A 296 -19.46 5.97 -1.02
N THR A 297 -18.67 4.90 -1.15
CA THR A 297 -17.33 4.95 -1.77
C THR A 297 -17.42 5.40 -3.22
N VAL A 298 -18.33 4.82 -4.00
CA VAL A 298 -18.55 5.17 -5.40
C VAL A 298 -18.97 6.63 -5.55
N ALA A 299 -20.00 7.06 -4.78
CA ALA A 299 -20.47 8.43 -4.80
C ALA A 299 -19.37 9.43 -4.46
N SER A 300 -18.55 9.14 -3.44
CA SER A 300 -17.43 9.99 -3.07
C SER A 300 -16.36 10.06 -4.16
N LYS A 301 -16.01 8.92 -4.78
CA LYS A 301 -15.01 8.87 -5.86
C LYS A 301 -15.49 9.59 -7.12
N GLU A 302 -16.76 9.41 -7.51
CA GLU A 302 -17.34 10.15 -8.64
C GLU A 302 -17.40 11.66 -8.37
N THR A 303 -17.72 12.08 -7.13
CA THR A 303 -17.72 13.49 -6.73
C THR A 303 -16.32 14.10 -6.86
N LEU A 304 -15.30 13.41 -6.33
CA LEU A 304 -13.90 13.86 -6.46
C LEU A 304 -13.42 13.86 -7.89
N GLY A 305 -13.80 12.86 -8.71
CA GLY A 305 -13.50 12.82 -10.13
C GLY A 305 -14.09 14.02 -10.89
N GLY A 306 -15.36 14.36 -10.59
CA GLY A 306 -16.01 15.52 -11.21
C GLY A 306 -15.49 16.86 -10.71
N LEU A 307 -14.95 16.93 -9.50
CA LEU A 307 -14.29 18.14 -8.98
C LEU A 307 -12.98 18.43 -9.73
N LEU A 308 -12.27 17.37 -10.17
CA LEU A 308 -11.02 17.49 -10.91
C LEU A 308 -11.20 17.78 -12.39
N LEU A 309 -12.38 17.53 -12.96
CA LEU A 309 -12.73 17.78 -14.37
C LEU A 309 -13.32 19.15 -14.58
#